data_5ffd8b17fac19dbec8b1a23451474dc3
#
_entry.id   5ffd8b17fac19dbec8b1a23451474dc3
#
_cell.length_a   1.000
_cell.length_b   1.000
_cell.length_c   1.000
_cell.angle_alpha   90.00
_cell.angle_beta   90.00
_cell.angle_gamma   90.00
#
_symmetry.space_group_name_H-M   'P 1'
#
loop_
_entity.id
_entity.type
_entity.pdbx_description
1 polymer ?
#
loop_
_entity_poly.entity_id
_entity_poly.type
_entity_poly.pdbx_seq_one_letter_code
_entity_poly.pdbx_strand_id
1 'polypeptide(L)'
;MGTGEFINVGIVELSKQIRSKQISPVEVVEAFIRRIEQYNPKINAFCTIASDEALAAAQEAENKLVRGEKSLPLQGIPLAIKDLTPTKGIRTTFGSKVYAKHIPDRDACFVRRVKQAGAIIIGKTNTPEFGHTGVTDNLLFGRTNNPWDVTKTAGGSSGGSAAAVAAGLVPAAEGSDGGGSIRIPASACGVFGFKPTYGRIPFDSAPTRFSSNTPFLHHGTITRTVEDAALLLDIVKGPDKTDPYSLPDTHESFYPIQEVDLKNWKVAYSPNLDYFEIDREVKEAVAKAAGSLAGMGCQVEEVVVGLSDGEELVTKTFIKLWAVYYAAFYQHLLSKWSDQMSKSFIATIKPGQNVSAADYKGLERSRSKVLSKIEQIFSKYDLLITPTLAVPAFPHGPGPSTINGRSVNPYTGWMLTSVFNLTGHPVASINCGYSADGMPIGLQIVGPRFSEKRVFEIAKAFESDNPNYFKFSTNLD
;
A
#
# COMPACT_ATOMS: atom_id res chain seq x y z
N MET A 1 -11.24 25.39 -18.44
CA MET A 1 -10.76 25.21 -17.05
C MET A 1 -9.27 24.94 -17.10
N GLY A 2 -8.48 25.53 -16.20
CA GLY A 2 -7.02 25.37 -16.24
C GLY A 2 -6.63 23.92 -15.87
N THR A 3 -5.56 23.42 -16.49
CA THR A 3 -5.05 22.05 -16.33
C THR A 3 -4.68 21.64 -14.90
N GLY A 4 -4.81 22.54 -13.90
CA GLY A 4 -4.53 22.30 -12.49
C GLY A 4 -5.73 21.82 -11.64
N GLU A 5 -6.95 21.92 -12.15
CA GLU A 5 -8.15 21.67 -11.34
C GLU A 5 -8.41 20.19 -11.05
N PHE A 6 -8.02 19.25 -11.95
CA PHE A 6 -8.31 17.80 -11.76
C PHE A 6 -7.34 17.09 -10.81
N ILE A 7 -6.15 17.67 -10.63
CA ILE A 7 -5.02 17.04 -9.94
C ILE A 7 -5.31 16.84 -8.46
N ASN A 8 -6.15 17.71 -7.90
CA ASN A 8 -6.48 17.72 -6.47
C ASN A 8 -7.80 16.97 -6.15
N VAL A 9 -8.39 16.33 -7.16
CA VAL A 9 -9.69 15.66 -7.02
C VAL A 9 -9.51 14.15 -6.90
N GLY A 10 -10.23 13.53 -5.97
CA GLY A 10 -10.26 12.08 -5.80
C GLY A 10 -11.08 11.37 -6.88
N ILE A 11 -11.00 10.03 -6.91
CA ILE A 11 -11.68 9.20 -7.93
C ILE A 11 -13.20 9.38 -7.87
N VAL A 12 -13.76 9.45 -6.66
CA VAL A 12 -15.22 9.59 -6.46
C VAL A 12 -15.74 10.85 -7.14
N GLU A 13 -15.09 11.98 -6.90
CA GLU A 13 -15.52 13.26 -7.47
C GLU A 13 -15.21 13.34 -8.98
N LEU A 14 -14.03 12.87 -9.43
CA LEU A 14 -13.71 12.78 -10.86
C LEU A 14 -14.75 11.92 -11.61
N SER A 15 -15.12 10.76 -11.06
CA SER A 15 -16.14 9.89 -11.66
C SER A 15 -17.49 10.58 -11.78
N LYS A 16 -17.87 11.40 -10.79
CA LYS A 16 -19.11 12.18 -10.82
C LYS A 16 -19.07 13.25 -11.91
N GLN A 17 -17.97 14.00 -12.02
CA GLN A 17 -17.80 15.05 -13.02
C GLN A 17 -17.77 14.47 -14.45
N ILE A 18 -17.11 13.34 -14.67
CA ILE A 18 -17.09 12.64 -15.96
C ILE A 18 -18.50 12.15 -16.32
N ARG A 19 -19.21 11.50 -15.40
CA ARG A 19 -20.57 11.02 -15.65
C ARG A 19 -21.57 12.13 -15.94
N SER A 20 -21.42 13.27 -15.29
CA SER A 20 -22.24 14.46 -15.57
C SER A 20 -21.81 15.24 -16.82
N LYS A 21 -20.77 14.76 -17.53
CA LYS A 21 -20.18 15.38 -18.73
C LYS A 21 -19.65 16.80 -18.47
N GLN A 22 -19.26 17.11 -17.24
CA GLN A 22 -18.62 18.39 -16.88
C GLN A 22 -17.16 18.41 -17.34
N ILE A 23 -16.52 17.23 -17.36
CA ILE A 23 -15.14 17.04 -17.84
C ILE A 23 -15.08 15.82 -18.75
N SER A 24 -14.17 15.85 -19.73
CA SER A 24 -13.92 14.74 -20.65
C SER A 24 -12.93 13.73 -20.07
N PRO A 25 -13.13 12.41 -20.26
CA PRO A 25 -12.10 11.41 -20.00
C PRO A 25 -10.76 11.71 -20.67
N VAL A 26 -10.79 12.26 -21.90
CA VAL A 26 -9.58 12.62 -22.67
C VAL A 26 -8.85 13.76 -21.97
N GLU A 27 -9.55 14.85 -21.60
CA GLU A 27 -8.95 15.97 -20.87
C GLU A 27 -8.31 15.54 -19.56
N VAL A 28 -8.97 14.65 -18.81
CA VAL A 28 -8.44 14.10 -17.55
C VAL A 28 -7.16 13.31 -17.79
N VAL A 29 -7.18 12.34 -18.71
CA VAL A 29 -6.01 11.48 -18.97
C VAL A 29 -4.83 12.31 -19.51
N GLU A 30 -5.08 13.24 -20.43
CA GLU A 30 -4.04 14.16 -20.94
C GLU A 30 -3.42 15.02 -19.83
N ALA A 31 -4.23 15.54 -18.91
CA ALA A 31 -3.73 16.35 -17.80
C ALA A 31 -2.78 15.54 -16.89
N PHE A 32 -3.13 14.29 -16.58
CA PHE A 32 -2.26 13.41 -15.79
C PHE A 32 -1.01 12.98 -16.57
N ILE A 33 -1.08 12.70 -17.87
CA ILE A 33 0.10 12.40 -18.70
C ILE A 33 1.07 13.58 -18.69
N ARG A 34 0.59 14.79 -18.99
CA ARG A 34 1.44 16.02 -18.96
C ARG A 34 2.10 16.20 -17.58
N ARG A 35 1.38 15.96 -16.51
CA ARG A 35 1.94 16.08 -15.17
C ARG A 35 2.97 14.98 -14.87
N ILE A 36 2.75 13.75 -15.32
CA ILE A 36 3.75 12.68 -15.22
C ILE A 36 5.01 13.08 -15.98
N GLU A 37 4.92 13.55 -17.21
CA GLU A 37 6.07 14.00 -18.02
C GLU A 37 6.85 15.11 -17.35
N GLN A 38 6.17 16.05 -16.70
CA GLN A 38 6.78 17.19 -16.02
C GLN A 38 7.52 16.78 -14.73
N TYR A 39 6.93 15.97 -13.87
CA TYR A 39 7.43 15.74 -12.51
C TYR A 39 8.07 14.37 -12.29
N ASN A 40 7.74 13.36 -13.12
CA ASN A 40 8.32 12.02 -12.96
C ASN A 40 9.86 11.99 -13.09
N PRO A 41 10.52 12.83 -13.92
CA PRO A 41 11.98 12.90 -13.93
C PRO A 41 12.61 13.25 -12.57
N LYS A 42 11.91 14.02 -11.73
CA LYS A 42 12.34 14.42 -10.38
C LYS A 42 12.07 13.33 -9.32
N ILE A 43 10.92 12.63 -9.48
CA ILE A 43 10.40 11.69 -8.46
C ILE A 43 10.75 10.25 -8.80
N ASN A 44 10.78 9.88 -10.07
CA ASN A 44 10.95 8.51 -10.56
C ASN A 44 9.89 7.53 -9.98
N ALA A 45 8.63 7.99 -9.98
CA ALA A 45 7.49 7.22 -9.50
C ALA A 45 7.00 6.20 -10.54
N PHE A 46 6.97 6.60 -11.83
CA PHE A 46 6.61 5.73 -12.95
C PHE A 46 7.86 5.18 -13.64
N CYS A 47 7.87 3.88 -13.90
CA CYS A 47 8.91 3.17 -14.63
C CYS A 47 8.49 2.76 -16.05
N THR A 48 7.19 2.81 -16.35
CA THR A 48 6.62 2.66 -17.70
C THR A 48 5.37 3.53 -17.77
N ILE A 49 5.30 4.40 -18.76
CA ILE A 49 4.13 5.24 -19.05
C ILE A 49 3.47 4.65 -20.31
N ALA A 50 2.15 4.45 -20.27
CA ALA A 50 1.36 3.86 -21.35
C ALA A 50 0.47 4.95 -21.99
N SER A 51 1.09 6.04 -22.46
CA SER A 51 0.38 7.25 -22.93
C SER A 51 -0.56 6.96 -24.10
N ASP A 52 -0.07 6.27 -25.12
CA ASP A 52 -0.85 6.01 -26.34
C ASP A 52 -2.06 5.10 -26.05
N GLU A 53 -1.84 4.02 -25.28
CA GLU A 53 -2.90 3.12 -24.86
C GLU A 53 -3.91 3.81 -23.94
N ALA A 54 -3.44 4.68 -23.05
CA ALA A 54 -4.30 5.42 -22.13
C ALA A 54 -5.17 6.45 -22.88
N LEU A 55 -4.60 7.18 -23.84
CA LEU A 55 -5.36 8.15 -24.67
C LEU A 55 -6.38 7.44 -25.57
N ALA A 56 -6.02 6.34 -26.18
CA ALA A 56 -6.96 5.53 -26.98
C ALA A 56 -8.12 5.03 -26.12
N ALA A 57 -7.84 4.54 -24.89
CA ALA A 57 -8.87 4.11 -23.96
C ALA A 57 -9.75 5.28 -23.46
N ALA A 58 -9.17 6.48 -23.27
CA ALA A 58 -9.89 7.69 -22.89
C ALA A 58 -10.86 8.12 -24.00
N GLN A 59 -10.42 8.10 -25.24
CA GLN A 59 -11.27 8.42 -26.39
C GLN A 59 -12.45 7.44 -26.54
N GLU A 60 -12.21 6.13 -26.33
CA GLU A 60 -13.29 5.16 -26.33
C GLU A 60 -14.26 5.35 -25.15
N ALA A 61 -13.75 5.72 -23.96
CA ALA A 61 -14.57 6.05 -22.82
C ALA A 61 -15.48 7.26 -23.10
N GLU A 62 -14.94 8.32 -23.73
CA GLU A 62 -15.69 9.50 -24.16
C GLU A 62 -16.76 9.15 -25.20
N ASN A 63 -16.40 8.38 -26.23
CA ASN A 63 -17.34 7.93 -27.25
C ASN A 63 -18.54 7.19 -26.66
N LYS A 64 -18.32 6.31 -25.65
CA LYS A 64 -19.39 5.64 -24.92
C LYS A 64 -20.32 6.60 -24.20
N LEU A 65 -19.75 7.60 -23.52
CA LEU A 65 -20.53 8.65 -22.84
C LEU A 65 -21.36 9.49 -23.83
N VAL A 66 -20.80 9.82 -24.98
CA VAL A 66 -21.51 10.56 -26.04
C VAL A 66 -22.67 9.73 -26.59
N ARG A 67 -22.46 8.43 -26.84
CA ARG A 67 -23.52 7.51 -27.29
C ARG A 67 -24.60 7.24 -26.22
N GLY A 68 -24.44 7.75 -24.99
CA GLY A 68 -25.40 7.53 -23.91
C GLY A 68 -25.37 6.11 -23.32
N GLU A 69 -24.27 5.38 -23.49
CA GLU A 69 -24.11 4.07 -22.87
C GLU A 69 -24.07 4.19 -21.33
N LYS A 70 -24.46 3.11 -20.63
CA LYS A 70 -24.45 3.10 -19.18
C LYS A 70 -23.04 3.33 -18.66
N SER A 71 -22.86 4.41 -17.90
CA SER A 71 -21.58 4.75 -17.32
C SER A 71 -21.15 3.73 -16.26
N LEU A 72 -19.86 3.36 -16.30
CA LEU A 72 -19.22 2.47 -15.33
C LEU A 72 -18.69 3.26 -14.12
N PRO A 73 -18.48 2.59 -12.95
CA PRO A 73 -18.05 3.27 -11.72
C PRO A 73 -16.74 4.07 -11.86
N LEU A 74 -15.78 3.56 -12.65
CA LEU A 74 -14.48 4.20 -12.91
C LEU A 74 -14.33 4.67 -14.35
N GLN A 75 -15.43 4.96 -15.04
CA GLN A 75 -15.41 5.37 -16.45
C GLN A 75 -14.44 6.54 -16.68
N GLY A 76 -13.36 6.30 -17.43
CA GLY A 76 -12.39 7.33 -17.78
C GLY A 76 -11.41 7.72 -16.68
N ILE A 77 -11.40 7.04 -15.55
CA ILE A 77 -10.49 7.32 -14.43
C ILE A 77 -9.11 6.71 -14.67
N PRO A 78 -8.02 7.52 -14.69
CA PRO A 78 -6.67 7.00 -14.80
C PRO A 78 -6.22 6.34 -13.48
N LEU A 79 -5.65 5.14 -13.56
CA LEU A 79 -5.05 4.41 -12.45
C LEU A 79 -3.63 3.95 -12.79
N ALA A 80 -2.74 3.96 -11.80
CA ALA A 80 -1.42 3.38 -11.92
C ALA A 80 -1.35 1.99 -11.26
N ILE A 81 -0.56 1.10 -11.85
CA ILE A 81 -0.37 -0.27 -11.38
C ILE A 81 1.08 -0.50 -11.01
N LYS A 82 1.34 -1.05 -9.84
CA LYS A 82 2.68 -1.41 -9.39
C LYS A 82 3.36 -2.35 -10.37
N ASP A 83 4.66 -2.19 -10.59
CA ASP A 83 5.43 -2.99 -11.55
C ASP A 83 5.70 -4.44 -11.10
N LEU A 84 4.98 -4.92 -10.10
CA LEU A 84 4.89 -6.35 -9.72
C LEU A 84 3.63 -7.03 -10.24
N THR A 85 2.63 -6.27 -10.68
CA THR A 85 1.30 -6.78 -11.02
C THR A 85 1.17 -6.93 -12.53
N PRO A 86 0.98 -8.15 -13.06
CA PRO A 86 0.85 -8.41 -14.48
C PRO A 86 -0.25 -7.55 -15.12
N THR A 87 0.12 -6.84 -16.18
CA THR A 87 -0.78 -5.96 -16.95
C THR A 87 -0.60 -6.29 -18.43
N LYS A 88 -1.61 -6.88 -19.05
CA LYS A 88 -1.55 -7.34 -20.44
C LYS A 88 -1.14 -6.21 -21.38
N GLY A 89 -0.12 -6.45 -22.20
CA GLY A 89 0.37 -5.52 -23.21
C GLY A 89 1.27 -4.39 -22.67
N ILE A 90 1.34 -4.18 -21.35
CA ILE A 90 2.16 -3.14 -20.74
C ILE A 90 3.39 -3.77 -20.08
N ARG A 91 4.58 -3.30 -20.42
CA ARG A 91 5.85 -3.77 -19.86
C ARG A 91 5.76 -3.83 -18.32
N THR A 92 6.08 -5.00 -17.76
CA THR A 92 6.06 -5.28 -16.32
C THR A 92 7.34 -5.99 -15.95
N THR A 93 8.26 -5.30 -15.28
CA THR A 93 9.66 -5.74 -15.12
C THR A 93 9.96 -6.35 -13.76
N PHE A 94 9.03 -6.28 -12.80
CA PHE A 94 9.25 -6.67 -11.40
C PHE A 94 10.42 -5.90 -10.73
N GLY A 95 10.77 -4.71 -11.24
CA GLY A 95 11.93 -3.93 -10.82
C GLY A 95 13.29 -4.59 -11.11
N SER A 96 13.34 -5.60 -11.98
CA SER A 96 14.53 -6.42 -12.23
C SER A 96 15.05 -6.29 -13.65
N LYS A 97 16.39 -6.20 -13.81
CA LYS A 97 17.05 -6.26 -15.12
C LYS A 97 16.78 -7.58 -15.84
N VAL A 98 16.55 -8.67 -15.11
CA VAL A 98 16.23 -9.99 -15.66
C VAL A 98 14.95 -9.96 -16.50
N TYR A 99 14.00 -9.12 -16.12
CA TYR A 99 12.69 -8.97 -16.78
C TYR A 99 12.53 -7.61 -17.49
N ALA A 100 13.61 -6.91 -17.80
CA ALA A 100 13.59 -5.55 -18.35
C ALA A 100 12.72 -5.38 -19.60
N LYS A 101 12.50 -6.44 -20.40
CA LYS A 101 11.70 -6.44 -21.63
C LYS A 101 10.42 -7.28 -21.52
N HIS A 102 10.07 -7.74 -20.33
CA HIS A 102 8.92 -8.61 -20.16
C HIS A 102 7.59 -7.85 -20.33
N ILE A 103 6.71 -8.39 -21.17
CA ILE A 103 5.36 -7.90 -21.41
C ILE A 103 4.41 -9.05 -21.11
N PRO A 104 3.54 -8.94 -20.08
CA PRO A 104 2.57 -9.97 -19.75
C PRO A 104 1.52 -10.16 -20.86
N ASP A 105 1.07 -11.39 -21.04
CA ASP A 105 -0.03 -11.79 -21.95
C ASP A 105 -1.40 -11.79 -21.26
N ARG A 106 -1.42 -11.57 -19.94
CA ARG A 106 -2.63 -11.52 -19.11
C ARG A 106 -2.67 -10.32 -18.19
N ASP A 107 -3.86 -9.92 -17.79
CA ASP A 107 -4.10 -9.04 -16.66
C ASP A 107 -4.22 -9.84 -15.35
N ALA A 108 -3.63 -9.37 -14.28
CA ALA A 108 -3.95 -9.83 -12.94
C ALA A 108 -5.42 -9.51 -12.60
N CYS A 109 -6.00 -10.24 -11.63
CA CYS A 109 -7.40 -10.08 -11.24
C CYS A 109 -7.76 -8.63 -10.89
N PHE A 110 -6.91 -7.96 -10.12
CA PHE A 110 -7.08 -6.55 -9.78
C PHE A 110 -7.20 -5.67 -11.05
N VAL A 111 -6.25 -5.81 -11.97
CA VAL A 111 -6.20 -5.03 -13.23
C VAL A 111 -7.43 -5.30 -14.10
N ARG A 112 -7.81 -6.56 -14.23
CA ARG A 112 -9.00 -6.96 -15.00
C ARG A 112 -10.26 -6.30 -14.45
N ARG A 113 -10.46 -6.30 -13.11
CA ARG A 113 -11.63 -5.73 -12.45
C ARG A 113 -11.71 -4.21 -12.59
N VAL A 114 -10.60 -3.50 -12.39
CA VAL A 114 -10.63 -2.03 -12.57
C VAL A 114 -10.85 -1.63 -14.03
N LYS A 115 -10.28 -2.36 -15.00
CA LYS A 115 -10.57 -2.16 -16.44
C LYS A 115 -12.06 -2.43 -16.74
N GLN A 116 -12.63 -3.50 -16.20
CA GLN A 116 -14.07 -3.81 -16.37
C GLN A 116 -14.97 -2.75 -15.75
N ALA A 117 -14.51 -2.07 -14.69
CA ALA A 117 -15.18 -0.93 -14.10
C ALA A 117 -14.97 0.38 -14.86
N GLY A 118 -14.20 0.39 -15.95
CA GLY A 118 -13.97 1.54 -16.82
C GLY A 118 -12.71 2.35 -16.55
N ALA A 119 -11.83 1.88 -15.64
CA ALA A 119 -10.56 2.54 -15.36
C ALA A 119 -9.58 2.42 -16.54
N ILE A 120 -8.74 3.44 -16.69
CA ILE A 120 -7.70 3.53 -17.70
C ILE A 120 -6.34 3.34 -17.03
N ILE A 121 -5.58 2.33 -17.45
CA ILE A 121 -4.24 2.11 -16.90
C ILE A 121 -3.26 3.05 -17.57
N ILE A 122 -2.73 4.03 -16.81
CA ILE A 122 -1.84 5.07 -17.34
C ILE A 122 -0.36 4.66 -17.33
N GLY A 123 -0.01 3.62 -16.56
CA GLY A 123 1.36 3.13 -16.51
C GLY A 123 1.67 2.23 -15.32
N LYS A 124 2.96 1.90 -15.20
CA LYS A 124 3.51 1.07 -14.13
C LYS A 124 4.36 1.91 -13.19
N THR A 125 4.18 1.70 -11.88
CA THR A 125 4.91 2.42 -10.83
C THR A 125 6.10 1.64 -10.30
N ASN A 126 7.17 2.35 -9.95
CA ASN A 126 8.44 1.78 -9.53
C ASN A 126 8.35 0.99 -8.22
N THR A 127 9.20 -0.02 -8.09
CA THR A 127 9.24 -0.97 -6.96
C THR A 127 10.68 -1.49 -6.79
N PRO A 128 11.15 -1.86 -5.59
CA PRO A 128 12.41 -2.61 -5.49
C PRO A 128 12.29 -3.96 -6.20
N GLU A 129 13.41 -4.52 -6.59
CA GLU A 129 13.49 -5.78 -7.31
C GLU A 129 12.66 -6.87 -6.61
N PHE A 130 11.65 -7.44 -7.30
CA PHE A 130 10.67 -8.41 -6.79
C PHE A 130 9.97 -8.00 -5.48
N GLY A 131 9.98 -6.71 -5.12
CA GLY A 131 9.29 -6.22 -3.93
C GLY A 131 9.94 -6.59 -2.60
N HIS A 132 11.24 -6.93 -2.57
CA HIS A 132 11.89 -7.57 -1.43
C HIS A 132 12.20 -6.67 -0.23
N THR A 133 12.09 -5.34 -0.37
CA THR A 133 12.46 -4.39 0.71
C THR A 133 11.40 -3.31 0.95
N GLY A 134 11.47 -2.67 2.13
CA GLY A 134 10.62 -1.55 2.53
C GLY A 134 11.02 -0.19 1.96
N VAL A 135 12.00 -0.12 1.05
CA VAL A 135 12.42 1.07 0.31
C VAL A 135 12.37 0.80 -1.18
N THR A 136 12.13 1.82 -2.02
CA THR A 136 12.02 1.65 -3.47
C THR A 136 13.28 2.12 -4.18
N ASP A 137 14.12 1.14 -4.51
CA ASP A 137 15.34 1.28 -5.31
C ASP A 137 15.61 -0.01 -6.06
N ASN A 138 16.05 0.07 -7.33
CA ASN A 138 16.41 -1.09 -8.14
C ASN A 138 17.48 -0.74 -9.21
N LEU A 139 18.14 -1.77 -9.73
CA LEU A 139 19.23 -1.60 -10.71
C LEU A 139 18.75 -1.21 -12.12
N LEU A 140 17.44 -1.29 -12.41
CA LEU A 140 16.89 -1.02 -13.73
C LEU A 140 16.47 0.43 -13.90
N PHE A 141 15.80 0.99 -12.87
CA PHE A 141 15.22 2.33 -12.91
C PHE A 141 15.79 3.27 -11.85
N GLY A 142 16.55 2.76 -10.87
CA GLY A 142 16.99 3.54 -9.74
C GLY A 142 15.89 3.71 -8.66
N ARG A 143 16.13 4.65 -7.78
CA ARG A 143 15.30 4.93 -6.60
C ARG A 143 14.11 5.85 -6.93
N THR A 144 13.02 5.67 -6.18
CA THR A 144 11.92 6.61 -6.15
C THR A 144 12.12 7.61 -5.02
N ASN A 145 12.07 8.89 -5.36
CA ASN A 145 12.24 9.99 -4.43
C ASN A 145 10.90 10.34 -3.76
N ASN A 146 10.95 10.78 -2.52
CA ASN A 146 9.77 11.21 -1.80
C ASN A 146 9.32 12.61 -2.32
N PRO A 147 8.03 12.82 -2.66
CA PRO A 147 7.54 14.11 -3.12
C PRO A 147 7.65 15.26 -2.11
N TRP A 148 7.70 14.94 -0.82
CA TRP A 148 7.88 15.93 0.26
C TRP A 148 9.32 16.40 0.39
N ASP A 149 10.29 15.51 0.14
CA ASP A 149 11.72 15.77 0.14
C ASP A 149 12.42 14.74 -0.75
N VAL A 150 12.89 15.18 -1.93
CA VAL A 150 13.51 14.30 -2.94
C VAL A 150 14.83 13.63 -2.47
N THR A 151 15.40 14.07 -1.37
CA THR A 151 16.58 13.46 -0.74
C THR A 151 16.24 12.24 0.11
N LYS A 152 14.94 12.02 0.38
CA LYS A 152 14.41 10.97 1.24
C LYS A 152 13.68 9.87 0.46
N THR A 153 13.58 8.70 1.09
CA THR A 153 12.89 7.55 0.53
C THR A 153 11.38 7.77 0.46
N ALA A 154 10.74 7.30 -0.59
CA ALA A 154 9.29 7.19 -0.69
C ALA A 154 8.72 5.97 0.06
N GLY A 155 9.59 5.22 0.78
CA GLY A 155 9.21 3.92 1.30
C GLY A 155 9.10 2.86 0.21
N GLY A 156 8.56 1.69 0.57
CA GLY A 156 8.43 0.55 -0.35
C GLY A 156 7.64 -0.63 0.25
N SER A 157 7.42 -1.62 -0.58
CA SER A 157 7.83 -1.79 -1.95
C SER A 157 6.94 -1.09 -2.99
N SER A 158 5.77 -0.54 -2.65
CA SER A 158 4.92 0.26 -3.55
C SER A 158 5.25 1.77 -3.49
N GLY A 159 6.55 2.12 -3.40
CA GLY A 159 6.98 3.52 -3.25
C GLY A 159 6.64 4.37 -4.47
N GLY A 160 6.77 3.83 -5.68
CA GLY A 160 6.34 4.52 -6.88
C GLY A 160 4.84 4.83 -6.88
N SER A 161 3.99 3.88 -6.41
CA SER A 161 2.54 4.10 -6.30
C SER A 161 2.19 5.22 -5.33
N ALA A 162 2.79 5.20 -4.11
CA ALA A 162 2.52 6.21 -3.11
C ALA A 162 3.06 7.58 -3.51
N ALA A 163 4.28 7.64 -4.07
CA ALA A 163 4.86 8.87 -4.58
C ALA A 163 4.04 9.47 -5.72
N ALA A 164 3.54 8.63 -6.65
CA ALA A 164 2.68 9.10 -7.75
C ALA A 164 1.37 9.73 -7.24
N VAL A 165 0.71 9.12 -6.24
CA VAL A 165 -0.51 9.66 -5.65
C VAL A 165 -0.22 10.92 -4.85
N ALA A 166 0.82 10.94 -4.01
CA ALA A 166 1.20 12.09 -3.20
C ALA A 166 1.58 13.32 -4.04
N ALA A 167 2.23 13.10 -5.18
CA ALA A 167 2.62 14.15 -6.13
C ALA A 167 1.49 14.57 -7.08
N GLY A 168 0.32 13.96 -7.00
CA GLY A 168 -0.76 14.22 -7.94
C GLY A 168 -0.50 13.78 -9.37
N LEU A 169 0.34 12.79 -9.59
CA LEU A 169 0.58 12.22 -10.92
C LEU A 169 -0.53 11.23 -11.32
N VAL A 170 -1.34 10.81 -10.39
CA VAL A 170 -2.49 9.93 -10.59
C VAL A 170 -3.41 10.03 -9.37
N PRO A 171 -4.74 9.91 -9.53
CA PRO A 171 -5.66 10.04 -8.40
C PRO A 171 -5.59 8.83 -7.45
N ALA A 172 -5.24 7.66 -7.96
CA ALA A 172 -5.05 6.46 -7.16
C ALA A 172 -4.13 5.45 -7.86
N ALA A 173 -3.57 4.54 -7.07
CA ALA A 173 -2.71 3.47 -7.55
C ALA A 173 -2.99 2.13 -6.84
N GLU A 174 -2.70 1.04 -7.55
CA GLU A 174 -2.61 -0.28 -6.94
C GLU A 174 -1.27 -0.43 -6.21
N GLY A 175 -1.29 -1.18 -5.12
CA GLY A 175 -0.12 -1.65 -4.40
C GLY A 175 -0.26 -3.10 -3.95
N SER A 176 0.86 -3.71 -3.59
CA SER A 176 0.87 -5.02 -2.94
C SER A 176 1.59 -4.95 -1.60
N ASP A 177 1.17 -5.77 -0.63
CA ASP A 177 1.65 -5.71 0.75
C ASP A 177 1.91 -7.13 1.29
N GLY A 178 3.19 -7.47 1.45
CA GLY A 178 3.63 -8.73 2.05
C GLY A 178 4.33 -8.55 3.40
N GLY A 179 4.69 -7.31 3.75
CA GLY A 179 5.34 -6.95 5.02
C GLY A 179 5.06 -5.51 5.44
N GLY A 180 4.16 -4.82 4.71
CA GLY A 180 3.86 -3.40 4.89
C GLY A 180 3.92 -2.60 3.61
N SER A 181 4.10 -3.24 2.46
CA SER A 181 4.47 -2.55 1.22
C SER A 181 3.39 -1.66 0.58
N ILE A 182 2.19 -1.58 1.13
CA ILE A 182 1.20 -0.51 0.89
C ILE A 182 1.33 0.56 1.98
N ARG A 183 1.37 0.14 3.24
CA ARG A 183 1.27 1.00 4.42
C ARG A 183 2.56 1.80 4.67
N ILE A 184 3.73 1.18 4.48
CA ILE A 184 5.04 1.85 4.58
C ILE A 184 5.11 3.07 3.66
N PRO A 185 4.94 2.91 2.33
CA PRO A 185 5.03 4.06 1.44
C PRO A 185 3.85 5.03 1.60
N ALA A 186 2.67 4.57 2.00
CA ALA A 186 1.55 5.46 2.32
C ALA A 186 1.89 6.38 3.50
N SER A 187 2.49 5.84 4.57
CA SER A 187 2.98 6.62 5.70
C SER A 187 4.08 7.60 5.29
N ALA A 188 5.09 7.12 4.54
CA ALA A 188 6.23 7.94 4.12
C ALA A 188 5.84 9.10 3.19
N CYS A 189 4.80 8.92 2.36
CA CYS A 189 4.33 9.90 1.39
C CYS A 189 3.07 10.68 1.82
N GLY A 190 2.48 10.38 2.99
CA GLY A 190 1.31 11.10 3.51
C GLY A 190 0.02 10.85 2.75
N VAL A 191 -0.17 9.65 2.20
CA VAL A 191 -1.38 9.22 1.49
C VAL A 191 -2.11 8.13 2.27
N PHE A 192 -3.35 7.82 1.89
CA PHE A 192 -4.09 6.72 2.46
C PHE A 192 -3.69 5.39 1.78
N GLY A 193 -3.28 4.41 2.58
CA GLY A 193 -2.95 3.07 2.12
C GLY A 193 -3.80 2.02 2.81
N PHE A 194 -4.48 1.16 2.05
CA PHE A 194 -5.36 0.15 2.61
C PHE A 194 -4.95 -1.27 2.22
N LYS A 195 -4.64 -2.08 3.22
CA LYS A 195 -4.41 -3.51 3.14
C LYS A 195 -5.63 -4.24 3.71
N PRO A 196 -6.46 -4.89 2.89
CA PRO A 196 -7.66 -5.58 3.38
C PRO A 196 -7.33 -6.86 4.17
N THR A 197 -8.34 -7.54 4.66
CA THR A 197 -8.24 -8.91 5.16
C THR A 197 -7.62 -9.82 4.08
N TYR A 198 -6.77 -10.77 4.48
CA TYR A 198 -6.18 -11.73 3.56
C TYR A 198 -7.26 -12.49 2.77
N GLY A 199 -7.12 -12.49 1.45
CA GLY A 199 -8.05 -13.09 0.52
C GLY A 199 -9.25 -12.21 0.12
N ARG A 200 -9.43 -11.02 0.71
CA ARG A 200 -10.52 -10.10 0.33
C ARG A 200 -10.39 -9.61 -1.12
N ILE A 201 -9.17 -9.31 -1.55
CA ILE A 201 -8.82 -9.10 -2.95
C ILE A 201 -8.01 -10.31 -3.39
N PRO A 202 -8.39 -11.00 -4.48
CA PRO A 202 -7.64 -12.13 -4.99
C PRO A 202 -6.20 -11.75 -5.34
N PHE A 203 -5.22 -12.58 -4.96
CA PHE A 203 -3.81 -12.34 -5.21
C PHE A 203 -3.24 -13.36 -6.20
N ASP A 204 -3.31 -13.04 -7.49
CA ASP A 204 -2.83 -13.88 -8.59
C ASP A 204 -1.53 -13.37 -9.25
N SER A 205 -0.85 -12.44 -8.59
CA SER A 205 0.46 -11.89 -9.00
C SER A 205 1.64 -12.66 -8.42
N ALA A 206 1.39 -13.64 -7.54
CA ALA A 206 2.42 -14.52 -7.00
C ALA A 206 2.92 -15.54 -8.04
N PRO A 207 4.14 -16.09 -7.87
CA PRO A 207 4.70 -17.09 -8.79
C PRO A 207 3.84 -18.33 -9.00
N THR A 208 3.09 -18.75 -7.98
CA THR A 208 2.09 -19.83 -8.06
C THR A 208 0.82 -19.45 -7.31
N ARG A 209 -0.30 -20.12 -7.65
CA ARG A 209 -1.61 -19.87 -7.02
C ARG A 209 -1.64 -20.14 -5.51
N PHE A 210 -0.71 -20.93 -4.99
CA PHE A 210 -0.64 -21.31 -3.58
C PHE A 210 0.46 -20.57 -2.80
N SER A 211 1.20 -19.66 -3.40
CA SER A 211 2.36 -19.02 -2.76
C SER A 211 2.06 -17.68 -2.07
N SER A 212 0.80 -17.24 -2.05
CA SER A 212 0.41 -15.96 -1.43
C SER A 212 0.23 -16.02 0.10
N ASN A 213 0.30 -17.21 0.71
CA ASN A 213 -0.09 -17.42 2.11
C ASN A 213 1.06 -17.37 3.12
N THR A 214 2.31 -17.18 2.67
CA THR A 214 3.45 -17.31 3.59
C THR A 214 4.61 -16.36 3.25
N PRO A 215 4.67 -15.14 3.82
CA PRO A 215 3.61 -14.49 4.61
C PRO A 215 2.36 -14.19 3.76
N PHE A 216 1.30 -13.71 4.38
CA PHE A 216 0.13 -13.32 3.62
C PHE A 216 0.42 -12.13 2.70
N LEU A 217 0.27 -12.36 1.38
CA LEU A 217 0.42 -11.33 0.35
C LEU A 217 -0.95 -10.75 0.01
N HIS A 218 -0.99 -9.44 -0.14
CA HIS A 218 -2.24 -8.71 -0.42
C HIS A 218 -2.06 -7.79 -1.62
N HIS A 219 -3.08 -7.66 -2.45
CA HIS A 219 -3.33 -6.45 -3.21
C HIS A 219 -4.08 -5.45 -2.35
N GLY A 220 -3.93 -4.18 -2.63
CA GLY A 220 -4.71 -3.12 -2.00
C GLY A 220 -4.57 -1.81 -2.73
N THR A 221 -5.04 -0.76 -2.10
CA THR A 221 -5.21 0.56 -2.72
C THR A 221 -4.35 1.60 -2.03
N ILE A 222 -3.83 2.53 -2.83
CA ILE A 222 -3.16 3.74 -2.39
C ILE A 222 -3.92 4.90 -3.02
N THR A 223 -4.52 5.75 -2.18
CA THR A 223 -5.43 6.82 -2.60
C THR A 223 -5.16 8.08 -1.78
N ARG A 224 -5.81 9.17 -2.14
CA ARG A 224 -5.76 10.39 -1.34
C ARG A 224 -6.79 10.39 -0.24
N THR A 225 -7.99 9.90 -0.55
CA THR A 225 -9.12 9.89 0.37
C THR A 225 -9.50 8.48 0.78
N VAL A 226 -10.11 8.37 1.93
CA VAL A 226 -10.64 7.12 2.46
C VAL A 226 -11.78 6.59 1.57
N GLU A 227 -12.62 7.47 1.04
CA GLU A 227 -13.74 7.11 0.17
C GLU A 227 -13.29 6.50 -1.16
N ASP A 228 -12.21 7.03 -1.75
CA ASP A 228 -11.63 6.47 -2.98
C ASP A 228 -11.16 5.03 -2.77
N ALA A 229 -10.55 4.74 -1.62
CA ALA A 229 -10.11 3.39 -1.28
C ALA A 229 -11.30 2.44 -1.06
N ALA A 230 -12.37 2.90 -0.43
CA ALA A 230 -13.59 2.13 -0.22
C ALA A 230 -14.28 1.77 -1.55
N LEU A 231 -14.40 2.75 -2.46
CA LEU A 231 -14.93 2.52 -3.82
C LEU A 231 -14.08 1.50 -4.60
N LEU A 232 -12.75 1.65 -4.58
CA LEU A 232 -11.86 0.70 -5.24
C LEU A 232 -11.96 -0.71 -4.64
N LEU A 233 -12.07 -0.82 -3.31
CA LEU A 233 -12.25 -2.13 -2.67
C LEU A 233 -13.54 -2.81 -3.13
N ASP A 234 -14.64 -2.09 -3.23
CA ASP A 234 -15.90 -2.63 -3.75
C ASP A 234 -15.78 -3.20 -5.16
N ILE A 235 -14.94 -2.58 -6.00
CA ILE A 235 -14.72 -3.01 -7.37
C ILE A 235 -13.82 -4.26 -7.44
N VAL A 236 -12.79 -4.35 -6.59
CA VAL A 236 -11.75 -5.38 -6.73
C VAL A 236 -11.90 -6.57 -5.77
N LYS A 237 -12.80 -6.51 -4.78
CA LYS A 237 -13.07 -7.57 -3.80
C LYS A 237 -13.82 -8.77 -4.42
N GLY A 238 -13.89 -9.85 -3.64
CA GLY A 238 -14.68 -11.03 -3.98
C GLY A 238 -13.87 -12.14 -4.65
N PRO A 239 -14.46 -13.35 -4.81
CA PRO A 239 -13.74 -14.54 -5.23
C PRO A 239 -13.24 -14.47 -6.66
N ASP A 240 -12.12 -15.13 -6.95
CA ASP A 240 -11.62 -15.37 -8.29
C ASP A 240 -10.99 -16.76 -8.38
N LYS A 241 -11.26 -17.48 -9.48
CA LYS A 241 -10.73 -18.83 -9.73
C LYS A 241 -9.21 -18.90 -9.86
N THR A 242 -8.54 -17.76 -10.00
CA THR A 242 -7.08 -17.68 -10.08
C THR A 242 -6.41 -17.70 -8.71
N ASP A 243 -7.15 -17.41 -7.62
CA ASP A 243 -6.65 -17.45 -6.25
C ASP A 243 -7.51 -18.37 -5.37
N PRO A 244 -6.97 -19.56 -4.96
CA PRO A 244 -7.69 -20.50 -4.11
C PRO A 244 -7.97 -19.99 -2.68
N TYR A 245 -7.32 -18.91 -2.27
CA TYR A 245 -7.51 -18.29 -0.96
C TYR A 245 -8.46 -17.08 -1.00
N SER A 246 -9.00 -16.73 -2.18
CA SER A 246 -9.93 -15.63 -2.29
C SER A 246 -11.22 -15.90 -1.52
N LEU A 247 -11.67 -14.89 -0.76
CA LEU A 247 -12.86 -14.98 0.10
C LEU A 247 -14.15 -14.91 -0.74
N PRO A 248 -15.21 -15.58 -0.31
CA PRO A 248 -16.54 -15.39 -0.87
C PRO A 248 -16.96 -13.92 -0.86
N ASP A 249 -17.80 -13.51 -1.80
CA ASP A 249 -18.44 -12.22 -1.76
C ASP A 249 -19.53 -12.20 -0.68
N THR A 250 -19.42 -11.26 0.25
CA THR A 250 -20.40 -11.04 1.31
C THR A 250 -21.52 -10.10 0.89
N HIS A 251 -21.48 -9.54 -0.34
CA HIS A 251 -22.37 -8.49 -0.83
C HIS A 251 -22.37 -7.22 0.02
N GLU A 252 -21.44 -7.10 0.96
CA GLU A 252 -21.23 -5.88 1.75
C GLU A 252 -20.61 -4.78 0.87
N SER A 253 -21.18 -3.59 0.89
CA SER A 253 -20.62 -2.41 0.23
C SER A 253 -19.85 -1.56 1.24
N PHE A 254 -18.67 -1.11 0.84
CA PHE A 254 -17.81 -0.22 1.61
C PHE A 254 -18.00 1.26 1.21
N TYR A 255 -18.48 1.50 0.00
CA TYR A 255 -18.81 2.85 -0.50
C TYR A 255 -20.31 2.97 -0.85
N PRO A 256 -20.98 4.08 -0.50
CA PRO A 256 -20.47 5.21 0.30
C PRO A 256 -20.27 4.84 1.78
N ILE A 257 -19.25 5.47 2.39
CA ILE A 257 -18.99 5.27 3.81
C ILE A 257 -20.07 6.00 4.61
N GLN A 258 -20.76 5.28 5.49
CA GLN A 258 -21.79 5.85 6.33
C GLN A 258 -21.17 6.61 7.51
N GLU A 259 -21.76 7.75 7.87
CA GLU A 259 -21.45 8.38 9.15
C GLU A 259 -21.91 7.47 10.29
N VAL A 260 -21.04 7.28 11.27
CA VAL A 260 -21.29 6.43 12.43
C VAL A 260 -21.10 7.22 13.72
N ASP A 261 -21.90 6.91 14.73
CA ASP A 261 -21.66 7.41 16.09
C ASP A 261 -20.50 6.63 16.70
N LEU A 262 -19.38 7.29 16.90
CA LEU A 262 -18.18 6.71 17.50
C LEU A 262 -18.24 6.60 19.03
N LYS A 263 -19.29 7.12 19.66
CA LYS A 263 -19.51 6.93 21.10
C LYS A 263 -19.54 5.45 21.42
N ASN A 264 -18.78 5.07 22.44
CA ASN A 264 -18.64 3.69 22.89
C ASN A 264 -17.79 2.77 22.00
N TRP A 265 -17.22 3.24 20.89
CA TRP A 265 -16.21 2.45 20.19
C TRP A 265 -14.96 2.37 21.08
N LYS A 266 -14.53 1.13 21.35
CA LYS A 266 -13.34 0.86 22.16
C LYS A 266 -12.13 0.73 21.26
N VAL A 267 -11.16 1.61 21.43
CA VAL A 267 -9.95 1.64 20.61
C VAL A 267 -8.74 1.37 21.51
N ALA A 268 -8.07 0.26 21.24
CA ALA A 268 -6.78 -0.03 21.85
C ALA A 268 -5.71 0.85 21.19
N TYR A 269 -4.88 1.50 21.98
CA TYR A 269 -3.70 2.24 21.52
C TYR A 269 -2.43 1.54 21.98
N SER A 270 -1.59 1.10 21.05
CA SER A 270 -0.25 0.60 21.37
C SER A 270 0.80 1.51 20.73
N PRO A 271 1.60 2.21 21.54
CA PRO A 271 2.58 3.17 21.03
C PRO A 271 3.75 2.51 20.28
N ASN A 272 4.00 1.21 20.48
CA ASN A 272 5.19 0.57 19.97
C ASN A 272 5.09 -0.95 19.77
N LEU A 273 3.89 -1.54 19.86
CA LEU A 273 3.66 -3.00 19.83
C LEU A 273 4.55 -3.75 20.84
N ASP A 274 4.90 -3.10 21.97
CA ASP A 274 5.69 -3.56 23.12
C ASP A 274 7.19 -3.80 22.87
N TYR A 275 7.69 -3.69 21.63
CA TYR A 275 9.10 -4.01 21.37
C TYR A 275 9.84 -3.09 20.39
N PHE A 276 9.14 -2.20 19.66
CA PHE A 276 9.79 -1.23 18.80
C PHE A 276 10.28 -0.02 19.57
N GLU A 277 11.46 0.49 19.20
CA GLU A 277 11.89 1.84 19.57
C GLU A 277 11.24 2.83 18.60
N ILE A 278 10.55 3.83 19.12
CA ILE A 278 9.77 4.80 18.32
C ILE A 278 10.38 6.19 18.49
N ASP A 279 10.65 6.85 17.38
CA ASP A 279 11.08 8.24 17.35
C ASP A 279 10.11 9.15 18.13
N ARG A 280 10.64 10.17 18.80
CA ARG A 280 9.84 11.06 19.65
C ARG A 280 8.73 11.76 18.88
N GLU A 281 9.00 12.28 17.67
CA GLU A 281 8.01 13.00 16.88
C GLU A 281 6.88 12.08 16.41
N VAL A 282 7.22 10.83 16.05
CA VAL A 282 6.21 9.80 15.69
C VAL A 282 5.35 9.48 16.91
N LYS A 283 5.95 9.27 18.08
CA LYS A 283 5.22 8.99 19.31
C LYS A 283 4.25 10.12 19.67
N GLU A 284 4.71 11.37 19.59
CA GLU A 284 3.91 12.56 19.88
C GLU A 284 2.73 12.71 18.87
N ALA A 285 2.99 12.54 17.57
CA ALA A 285 1.96 12.64 16.54
C ALA A 285 0.88 11.57 16.69
N VAL A 286 1.27 10.31 16.94
CA VAL A 286 0.31 9.21 17.11
C VAL A 286 -0.45 9.32 18.41
N ALA A 287 0.17 9.77 19.50
CA ALA A 287 -0.54 10.06 20.76
C ALA A 287 -1.59 11.18 20.57
N LYS A 288 -1.25 12.23 19.80
CA LYS A 288 -2.20 13.29 19.43
C LYS A 288 -3.37 12.75 18.61
N ALA A 289 -3.10 11.84 17.66
CA ALA A 289 -4.16 11.18 16.89
C ALA A 289 -5.08 10.32 17.78
N ALA A 290 -4.53 9.60 18.74
CA ALA A 290 -5.29 8.89 19.76
C ALA A 290 -6.20 9.84 20.57
N GLY A 291 -5.68 11.01 20.94
CA GLY A 291 -6.45 12.07 21.60
C GLY A 291 -7.56 12.64 20.72
N SER A 292 -7.34 12.82 19.40
CA SER A 292 -8.38 13.25 18.45
C SER A 292 -9.52 12.23 18.39
N LEU A 293 -9.22 10.92 18.28
CA LEU A 293 -10.23 9.87 18.32
C LEU A 293 -11.03 9.86 19.63
N ALA A 294 -10.38 10.10 20.78
CA ALA A 294 -11.05 10.26 22.07
C ALA A 294 -11.96 11.50 22.07
N GLY A 295 -11.53 12.61 21.48
CA GLY A 295 -12.34 13.84 21.28
C GLY A 295 -13.58 13.62 20.43
N MET A 296 -13.52 12.70 19.46
CA MET A 296 -14.68 12.28 18.64
C MET A 296 -15.63 11.30 19.37
N GLY A 297 -15.33 10.93 20.61
CA GLY A 297 -16.18 10.08 21.45
C GLY A 297 -15.72 8.62 21.63
N CYS A 298 -14.63 8.20 21.00
CA CYS A 298 -14.07 6.86 21.21
C CYS A 298 -13.52 6.69 22.64
N GLN A 299 -13.68 5.50 23.19
CA GLN A 299 -13.01 5.08 24.41
C GLN A 299 -11.60 4.57 24.04
N VAL A 300 -10.61 5.47 24.07
CA VAL A 300 -9.22 5.12 23.71
C VAL A 300 -8.43 4.74 24.97
N GLU A 301 -7.82 3.56 24.97
CA GLU A 301 -7.05 3.03 26.07
C GLU A 301 -5.66 2.57 25.58
N GLU A 302 -4.59 3.01 26.26
CA GLU A 302 -3.25 2.51 26.01
C GLU A 302 -3.12 1.09 26.57
N VAL A 303 -2.67 0.15 25.72
CA VAL A 303 -2.63 -1.27 26.04
C VAL A 303 -1.27 -1.91 25.79
N VAL A 304 -0.99 -2.97 26.54
CA VAL A 304 0.08 -3.92 26.26
C VAL A 304 -0.49 -5.01 25.36
N VAL A 305 0.10 -5.20 24.17
CA VAL A 305 -0.33 -6.21 23.18
C VAL A 305 0.17 -7.61 23.54
N GLY A 306 1.21 -7.68 24.37
CA GLY A 306 1.87 -8.93 24.78
C GLY A 306 2.96 -9.39 23.81
N LEU A 307 3.52 -8.46 23.00
CA LEU A 307 4.58 -8.75 22.02
C LEU A 307 5.98 -8.33 22.52
N SER A 308 6.26 -8.35 23.82
CA SER A 308 7.59 -8.04 24.36
C SER A 308 8.72 -8.94 23.83
N ASP A 309 8.38 -10.14 23.34
CA ASP A 309 9.25 -11.06 22.61
C ASP A 309 9.15 -10.91 21.06
N GLY A 310 8.64 -9.75 20.59
CA GLY A 310 8.29 -9.53 19.19
C GLY A 310 9.46 -9.62 18.22
N GLU A 311 10.68 -9.27 18.63
CA GLU A 311 11.86 -9.44 17.78
C GLU A 311 12.06 -10.92 17.38
N GLU A 312 11.91 -11.86 18.34
CA GLU A 312 12.00 -13.29 18.06
C GLU A 312 10.73 -13.82 17.38
N LEU A 313 9.58 -13.48 17.96
CA LEU A 313 8.31 -14.07 17.58
C LEU A 313 7.78 -13.54 16.24
N VAL A 314 7.94 -12.24 15.99
CA VAL A 314 7.41 -11.56 14.79
C VAL A 314 8.52 -11.38 13.76
N THR A 315 9.56 -10.59 14.09
CA THR A 315 10.56 -10.13 13.13
C THR A 315 11.36 -11.28 12.53
N LYS A 316 11.92 -12.16 13.36
CA LYS A 316 12.68 -13.31 12.86
C LYS A 316 11.80 -14.34 12.14
N THR A 317 10.56 -14.54 12.59
CA THR A 317 9.59 -15.39 11.87
C THR A 317 9.30 -14.82 10.49
N PHE A 318 9.00 -13.52 10.40
CA PHE A 318 8.74 -12.84 9.13
C PHE A 318 9.93 -12.93 8.17
N ILE A 319 11.14 -12.60 8.64
CA ILE A 319 12.37 -12.65 7.82
C ILE A 319 12.60 -14.06 7.27
N LYS A 320 12.42 -15.10 8.10
CA LYS A 320 12.63 -16.49 7.68
C LYS A 320 11.59 -16.94 6.66
N LEU A 321 10.31 -16.61 6.85
CA LEU A 321 9.26 -16.88 5.86
C LEU A 321 9.56 -16.20 4.53
N TRP A 322 10.00 -14.93 4.57
CA TRP A 322 10.33 -14.14 3.40
C TRP A 322 11.54 -14.70 2.64
N ALA A 323 12.60 -15.09 3.36
CA ALA A 323 13.78 -15.71 2.78
C ALA A 323 13.45 -17.05 2.08
N VAL A 324 12.64 -17.90 2.72
CA VAL A 324 12.19 -19.17 2.11
C VAL A 324 11.35 -18.94 0.86
N TYR A 325 10.43 -17.97 0.91
CA TYR A 325 9.64 -17.59 -0.27
C TYR A 325 10.54 -17.20 -1.45
N TYR A 326 11.49 -16.31 -1.23
CA TYR A 326 12.39 -15.88 -2.31
C TYR A 326 13.35 -17.00 -2.76
N ALA A 327 13.84 -17.82 -1.86
CA ALA A 327 14.66 -18.98 -2.24
C ALA A 327 13.85 -19.96 -3.11
N ALA A 328 12.65 -20.30 -2.71
CA ALA A 328 11.79 -21.25 -3.42
C ALA A 328 11.51 -20.81 -4.88
N PHE A 329 11.26 -19.52 -5.09
CA PHE A 329 10.78 -19.03 -6.39
C PHE A 329 11.85 -18.34 -7.25
N TYR A 330 12.98 -17.90 -6.68
CA TYR A 330 13.94 -17.06 -7.41
C TYR A 330 15.39 -17.53 -7.33
N GLN A 331 15.74 -18.56 -6.51
CA GLN A 331 17.13 -19.05 -6.45
C GLN A 331 17.66 -19.57 -7.81
N HIS A 332 16.79 -20.05 -8.69
CA HIS A 332 17.19 -20.52 -10.03
C HIS A 332 17.78 -19.39 -10.91
N LEU A 333 17.48 -18.13 -10.59
CA LEU A 333 18.05 -16.97 -11.30
C LEU A 333 19.52 -16.74 -10.93
N LEU A 334 19.98 -17.18 -9.74
CA LEU A 334 21.32 -16.88 -9.23
C LEU A 334 22.42 -17.45 -10.12
N SER A 335 22.23 -18.63 -10.70
CA SER A 335 23.25 -19.28 -11.52
C SER A 335 23.52 -18.55 -12.84
N LYS A 336 22.53 -17.81 -13.37
CA LYS A 336 22.64 -17.17 -14.69
C LYS A 336 22.64 -15.65 -14.63
N TRP A 337 22.03 -15.04 -13.60
CA TRP A 337 21.70 -13.63 -13.58
C TRP A 337 22.20 -12.87 -12.35
N SER A 338 23.02 -13.49 -11.48
CA SER A 338 23.47 -12.88 -10.22
C SER A 338 24.19 -11.54 -10.39
N ASP A 339 24.86 -11.31 -11.52
CA ASP A 339 25.52 -10.06 -11.89
C ASP A 339 24.54 -8.93 -12.24
N GLN A 340 23.29 -9.27 -12.59
CA GLN A 340 22.21 -8.34 -12.94
C GLN A 340 21.17 -8.17 -11.82
N MET A 341 21.32 -8.91 -10.72
CA MET A 341 20.45 -8.85 -9.55
C MET A 341 21.05 -7.95 -8.46
N SER A 342 20.19 -7.29 -7.69
CA SER A 342 20.65 -6.46 -6.57
C SER A 342 21.28 -7.32 -5.47
N LYS A 343 22.35 -6.81 -4.86
CA LYS A 343 23.04 -7.50 -3.75
C LYS A 343 22.10 -7.75 -2.57
N SER A 344 21.20 -6.83 -2.29
CA SER A 344 20.17 -6.95 -1.23
C SER A 344 19.19 -8.07 -1.50
N PHE A 345 18.75 -8.24 -2.76
CA PHE A 345 17.88 -9.35 -3.12
C PHE A 345 18.58 -10.71 -3.03
N ILE A 346 19.81 -10.81 -3.53
CA ILE A 346 20.64 -12.02 -3.36
C ILE A 346 20.82 -12.36 -1.86
N ALA A 347 21.08 -11.34 -1.03
CA ALA A 347 21.22 -11.54 0.43
C ALA A 347 19.91 -12.01 1.10
N THR A 348 18.75 -11.67 0.53
CA THR A 348 17.45 -12.17 1.01
C THR A 348 17.21 -13.63 0.62
N ILE A 349 17.66 -14.08 -0.56
CA ILE A 349 17.50 -15.47 -1.03
C ILE A 349 18.34 -16.45 -0.23
N LYS A 350 19.62 -16.11 0.01
CA LYS A 350 20.62 -17.04 0.57
C LYS A 350 20.21 -17.73 1.88
N PRO A 351 19.70 -17.04 2.90
CA PRO A 351 19.29 -17.68 4.15
C PRO A 351 18.16 -18.71 3.98
N GLY A 352 17.28 -18.49 3.00
CA GLY A 352 16.16 -19.37 2.74
C GLY A 352 16.53 -20.74 2.15
N GLN A 353 17.70 -20.82 1.48
CA GLN A 353 18.17 -22.06 0.84
C GLN A 353 18.48 -23.19 1.85
N ASN A 354 18.79 -22.83 3.10
CA ASN A 354 19.23 -23.77 4.14
C ASN A 354 18.17 -24.02 5.21
N VAL A 355 16.93 -23.55 5.03
CA VAL A 355 15.83 -23.80 5.96
C VAL A 355 15.23 -25.17 5.67
N SER A 356 15.22 -26.06 6.67
CA SER A 356 14.58 -27.37 6.52
C SER A 356 13.05 -27.25 6.39
N ALA A 357 12.40 -28.23 5.78
CA ALA A 357 10.95 -28.30 5.69
C ALA A 357 10.28 -28.32 7.08
N ALA A 358 10.92 -28.98 8.06
CA ALA A 358 10.44 -29.03 9.44
C ALA A 358 10.53 -27.66 10.12
N ASP A 359 11.65 -26.95 9.96
CA ASP A 359 11.81 -25.60 10.51
C ASP A 359 10.82 -24.62 9.88
N TYR A 360 10.67 -24.67 8.53
CA TYR A 360 9.70 -23.85 7.82
C TYR A 360 8.28 -24.07 8.33
N LYS A 361 7.87 -25.34 8.44
CA LYS A 361 6.53 -25.69 8.97
C LYS A 361 6.37 -25.29 10.43
N GLY A 362 7.46 -25.34 11.20
CA GLY A 362 7.49 -24.89 12.60
C GLY A 362 7.18 -23.42 12.80
N LEU A 363 7.40 -22.56 11.79
CA LEU A 363 7.09 -21.12 11.86
C LEU A 363 5.59 -20.83 12.01
N GLU A 364 4.73 -21.77 11.64
CA GLU A 364 3.27 -21.65 11.86
C GLU A 364 2.91 -21.57 13.36
N ARG A 365 3.72 -22.17 14.26
CA ARG A 365 3.53 -22.03 15.69
C ARG A 365 3.75 -20.57 16.15
N SER A 366 4.79 -19.93 15.63
CA SER A 366 5.04 -18.51 15.91
C SER A 366 3.92 -17.63 15.38
N ARG A 367 3.48 -17.86 14.12
CA ARG A 367 2.32 -17.14 13.55
C ARG A 367 1.07 -17.31 14.40
N SER A 368 0.78 -18.55 14.87
CA SER A 368 -0.38 -18.82 15.71
C SER A 368 -0.31 -18.07 17.04
N LYS A 369 0.88 -17.98 17.67
CA LYS A 369 1.06 -17.19 18.89
C LYS A 369 0.81 -15.70 18.65
N VAL A 370 1.35 -15.13 17.55
CA VAL A 370 1.11 -13.74 17.17
C VAL A 370 -0.37 -13.49 16.96
N LEU A 371 -1.05 -14.36 16.19
CA LEU A 371 -2.49 -14.27 15.96
C LEU A 371 -3.27 -14.26 17.28
N SER A 372 -2.97 -15.21 18.18
CA SER A 372 -3.66 -15.28 19.47
C SER A 372 -3.50 -14.02 20.33
N LYS A 373 -2.31 -13.41 20.33
CA LYS A 373 -2.07 -12.14 21.04
C LYS A 373 -2.89 -10.98 20.46
N ILE A 374 -2.95 -10.87 19.14
CA ILE A 374 -3.76 -9.83 18.46
C ILE A 374 -5.26 -10.07 18.66
N GLU A 375 -5.75 -11.32 18.56
CA GLU A 375 -7.16 -11.65 18.80
C GLU A 375 -7.60 -11.38 20.26
N GLN A 376 -6.68 -11.49 21.24
CA GLN A 376 -6.94 -11.07 22.62
C GLN A 376 -7.25 -9.59 22.74
N ILE A 377 -6.61 -8.72 21.95
CA ILE A 377 -6.95 -7.29 21.87
C ILE A 377 -8.38 -7.17 21.34
N PHE A 378 -8.71 -7.81 20.22
CA PHE A 378 -10.03 -7.70 19.61
C PHE A 378 -11.16 -8.38 20.39
N SER A 379 -10.86 -9.18 21.41
CA SER A 379 -11.88 -9.67 22.34
C SER A 379 -12.46 -8.56 23.26
N LYS A 380 -11.77 -7.42 23.35
CA LYS A 380 -12.14 -6.30 24.24
C LYS A 380 -12.30 -4.98 23.50
N TYR A 381 -11.65 -4.79 22.36
CA TYR A 381 -11.60 -3.56 21.59
C TYR A 381 -12.10 -3.77 20.16
N ASP A 382 -12.73 -2.76 19.61
CA ASP A 382 -13.24 -2.74 18.24
C ASP A 382 -12.11 -2.56 17.21
N LEU A 383 -11.07 -1.80 17.58
CA LEU A 383 -9.93 -1.45 16.75
C LEU A 383 -8.65 -1.37 17.59
N LEU A 384 -7.51 -1.53 16.91
CA LEU A 384 -6.18 -1.24 17.45
C LEU A 384 -5.53 -0.14 16.61
N ILE A 385 -4.97 0.88 17.26
CA ILE A 385 -4.15 1.91 16.60
C ILE A 385 -2.71 1.84 17.08
N THR A 386 -1.77 2.11 16.16
CA THR A 386 -0.33 2.09 16.42
C THR A 386 0.40 2.93 15.35
N PRO A 387 1.66 3.38 15.56
CA PRO A 387 2.44 3.96 14.47
C PRO A 387 2.55 3.01 13.27
N THR A 388 2.54 3.54 12.05
CA THR A 388 2.85 2.74 10.86
C THR A 388 4.35 2.45 10.79
N LEU A 389 5.16 3.48 11.01
CA LEU A 389 6.63 3.42 11.03
C LEU A 389 7.14 3.98 12.36
N ALA A 390 8.31 3.51 12.77
CA ALA A 390 8.97 3.99 13.98
C ALA A 390 9.65 5.36 13.79
N VAL A 391 9.88 5.78 12.56
CA VAL A 391 10.53 7.05 12.19
C VAL A 391 9.80 7.68 10.99
N PRO A 392 9.87 9.00 10.80
CA PRO A 392 9.49 9.64 9.54
C PRO A 392 10.35 9.13 8.37
N ALA A 393 10.01 9.50 7.13
CA ALA A 393 10.83 9.14 5.97
C ALA A 393 12.28 9.67 6.15
N PHE A 394 13.25 8.81 5.86
CA PHE A 394 14.68 9.01 6.08
C PHE A 394 15.45 9.11 4.75
N PRO A 395 16.73 9.56 4.74
CA PRO A 395 17.55 9.62 3.54
C PRO A 395 17.63 8.29 2.80
N HIS A 396 17.84 8.33 1.49
CA HIS A 396 17.98 7.12 0.68
C HIS A 396 19.06 6.18 1.21
N GLY A 397 18.77 4.88 1.18
CA GLY A 397 19.65 3.83 1.68
C GLY A 397 18.92 2.85 2.59
N PRO A 398 19.64 2.08 3.41
CA PRO A 398 19.02 1.30 4.47
C PRO A 398 18.38 2.25 5.49
N GLY A 399 17.39 1.74 6.23
CA GLY A 399 16.78 2.49 7.32
C GLY A 399 17.77 2.85 8.43
N PRO A 400 17.31 3.59 9.45
CA PRO A 400 18.17 4.00 10.56
C PRO A 400 18.73 2.79 11.31
N SER A 401 20.00 2.85 11.70
CA SER A 401 20.63 1.87 12.58
C SER A 401 20.47 2.19 14.07
N THR A 402 19.97 3.39 14.38
CA THR A 402 19.67 3.85 15.75
C THR A 402 18.41 4.70 15.76
N ILE A 403 17.58 4.56 16.82
CA ILE A 403 16.43 5.41 17.11
C ILE A 403 16.56 5.80 18.58
N ASN A 404 16.47 7.08 18.93
CA ASN A 404 16.67 7.61 20.29
C ASN A 404 17.97 7.10 20.96
N GLY A 405 19.05 6.92 20.19
CA GLY A 405 20.33 6.40 20.67
C GLY A 405 20.37 4.88 20.91
N ARG A 406 19.29 4.16 20.70
CA ARG A 406 19.24 2.69 20.78
C ARG A 406 19.47 2.05 19.41
N SER A 407 20.29 1.00 19.38
CA SER A 407 20.54 0.23 18.14
C SER A 407 19.28 -0.50 17.68
N VAL A 408 18.96 -0.38 16.39
CA VAL A 408 17.84 -1.07 15.73
C VAL A 408 18.31 -1.73 14.45
N ASN A 409 17.57 -2.74 13.99
CA ASN A 409 17.84 -3.36 12.70
C ASN A 409 17.48 -2.39 11.56
N PRO A 410 18.42 -1.98 10.67
CA PRO A 410 18.16 -1.01 9.61
C PRO A 410 17.19 -1.48 8.52
N TYR A 411 16.87 -2.77 8.48
CA TYR A 411 15.95 -3.32 7.48
C TYR A 411 14.54 -3.59 8.02
N THR A 412 14.40 -3.80 9.32
CA THR A 412 13.10 -4.21 9.92
C THR A 412 12.74 -3.45 11.19
N GLY A 413 13.68 -2.87 11.91
CA GLY A 413 13.45 -2.24 13.22
C GLY A 413 12.67 -0.93 13.21
N TRP A 414 12.27 -0.46 12.03
CA TRP A 414 11.48 0.75 11.83
C TRP A 414 10.09 0.50 11.23
N MET A 415 9.74 -0.77 10.92
CA MET A 415 8.49 -1.16 10.25
C MET A 415 7.56 -1.92 11.20
N LEU A 416 6.53 -1.28 11.75
CA LEU A 416 5.56 -1.94 12.65
C LEU A 416 4.50 -2.78 11.89
N THR A 417 4.65 -2.91 10.60
CA THR A 417 3.62 -3.39 9.67
C THR A 417 3.54 -4.92 9.52
N SER A 418 4.67 -5.63 9.67
CA SER A 418 4.79 -7.07 9.38
C SER A 418 3.93 -7.97 10.28
N VAL A 419 3.62 -7.55 11.50
CA VAL A 419 2.69 -8.23 12.43
C VAL A 419 1.39 -8.59 11.72
N PHE A 420 0.83 -7.63 10.99
CA PHE A 420 -0.50 -7.77 10.36
C PHE A 420 -0.46 -8.49 9.00
N ASN A 421 0.73 -8.77 8.46
CA ASN A 421 0.90 -9.73 7.37
C ASN A 421 0.99 -11.18 7.88
N LEU A 422 1.51 -11.38 9.11
CA LEU A 422 1.50 -12.70 9.73
C LEU A 422 0.08 -13.13 10.14
N THR A 423 -0.80 -12.17 10.47
CA THR A 423 -2.14 -12.43 11.02
C THR A 423 -3.29 -12.18 10.04
N GLY A 424 -3.06 -11.43 8.96
CA GLY A 424 -4.05 -11.21 7.89
C GLY A 424 -5.20 -10.26 8.22
N HIS A 425 -5.07 -9.42 9.25
CA HIS A 425 -6.05 -8.38 9.61
C HIS A 425 -6.14 -7.27 8.57
N PRO A 426 -7.31 -6.62 8.39
CA PRO A 426 -7.43 -5.41 7.59
C PRO A 426 -6.75 -4.24 8.30
N VAL A 427 -5.98 -3.43 7.56
CA VAL A 427 -5.23 -2.31 8.12
C VAL A 427 -5.19 -1.13 7.16
N ALA A 428 -5.52 0.05 7.65
CA ALA A 428 -5.25 1.32 6.99
C ALA A 428 -3.96 1.95 7.53
N SER A 429 -3.23 2.68 6.67
CA SER A 429 -2.26 3.68 7.07
C SER A 429 -2.76 5.04 6.61
N ILE A 430 -2.93 5.96 7.54
CA ILE A 430 -3.46 7.31 7.30
C ILE A 430 -2.50 8.35 7.89
N ASN A 431 -2.34 9.50 7.23
CA ASN A 431 -1.50 10.57 7.76
C ASN A 431 -2.10 11.15 9.04
N CYS A 432 -1.30 11.27 10.11
CA CYS A 432 -1.74 11.81 11.39
C CYS A 432 -0.88 12.98 11.89
N GLY A 433 0.00 13.50 11.06
CA GLY A 433 0.84 14.63 11.39
C GLY A 433 2.08 14.73 10.54
N TYR A 434 2.94 15.66 10.90
CA TYR A 434 4.20 15.91 10.23
C TYR A 434 5.32 16.07 11.27
N SER A 435 6.52 15.59 10.92
CA SER A 435 7.75 15.86 11.67
C SER A 435 8.17 17.33 11.55
N ALA A 436 9.14 17.76 12.36
CA ALA A 436 9.65 19.13 12.34
C ALA A 436 10.24 19.53 10.98
N ASP A 437 10.76 18.58 10.22
CA ASP A 437 11.27 18.78 8.86
C ASP A 437 10.19 18.55 7.78
N GLY A 438 8.91 18.49 8.17
CA GLY A 438 7.75 18.46 7.25
C GLY A 438 7.42 17.10 6.66
N MET A 439 8.03 16.01 7.13
CA MET A 439 7.74 14.68 6.61
C MET A 439 6.46 14.09 7.22
N PRO A 440 5.59 13.44 6.42
CA PRO A 440 4.37 12.82 6.94
C PRO A 440 4.65 11.71 7.95
N ILE A 441 3.71 11.55 8.90
CA ILE A 441 3.71 10.50 9.91
C ILE A 441 2.41 9.72 9.81
N GLY A 442 2.50 8.40 9.65
CA GLY A 442 1.34 7.52 9.47
C GLY A 442 0.88 6.84 10.75
N LEU A 443 -0.44 6.87 10.96
CA LEU A 443 -1.16 6.06 11.93
C LEU A 443 -1.63 4.77 11.27
N GLN A 444 -1.37 3.60 11.85
CA GLN A 444 -2.07 2.36 11.49
C GLN A 444 -3.39 2.25 12.26
N ILE A 445 -4.46 1.95 11.53
CA ILE A 445 -5.77 1.57 12.07
C ILE A 445 -6.01 0.11 11.69
N VAL A 446 -6.05 -0.76 12.68
CA VAL A 446 -6.16 -2.21 12.52
C VAL A 446 -7.52 -2.66 13.01
N GLY A 447 -8.25 -3.38 12.17
CA GLY A 447 -9.53 -3.99 12.54
C GLY A 447 -9.44 -5.50 12.79
N PRO A 448 -10.40 -6.09 13.50
CA PRO A 448 -10.61 -7.53 13.48
C PRO A 448 -10.65 -8.07 12.05
N ARG A 449 -10.34 -9.34 11.83
CA ARG A 449 -10.47 -9.91 10.48
C ARG A 449 -11.91 -9.76 9.99
N PHE A 450 -12.05 -9.38 8.72
CA PHE A 450 -13.34 -9.14 8.03
C PHE A 450 -14.08 -7.86 8.45
N SER A 451 -13.44 -6.95 9.17
CA SER A 451 -14.04 -5.68 9.59
C SER A 451 -13.55 -4.47 8.80
N GLU A 452 -13.34 -4.62 7.50
CA GLU A 452 -12.90 -3.53 6.61
C GLU A 452 -13.77 -2.28 6.78
N LYS A 453 -15.09 -2.48 6.92
CA LYS A 453 -16.06 -1.40 7.08
C LYS A 453 -15.76 -0.53 8.30
N ARG A 454 -15.49 -1.15 9.46
CA ARG A 454 -15.12 -0.39 10.68
C ARG A 454 -13.83 0.41 10.51
N VAL A 455 -12.84 -0.16 9.78
CA VAL A 455 -11.58 0.55 9.51
C VAL A 455 -11.85 1.76 8.62
N PHE A 456 -12.70 1.65 7.59
CA PHE A 456 -13.06 2.79 6.75
C PHE A 456 -13.88 3.85 7.51
N GLU A 457 -14.84 3.44 8.33
CA GLU A 457 -15.70 4.35 9.10
C GLU A 457 -14.89 5.24 10.04
N ILE A 458 -13.99 4.66 10.85
CA ILE A 458 -13.14 5.45 11.75
C ILE A 458 -12.09 6.27 11.00
N ALA A 459 -11.52 5.71 9.92
CA ALA A 459 -10.57 6.43 9.09
C ALA A 459 -11.22 7.66 8.43
N LYS A 460 -12.47 7.54 7.95
CA LYS A 460 -13.23 8.65 7.36
C LYS A 460 -13.57 9.71 8.40
N ALA A 461 -14.00 9.30 9.59
CA ALA A 461 -14.25 10.23 10.68
C ALA A 461 -12.96 10.99 11.04
N PHE A 462 -11.83 10.29 11.18
CA PHE A 462 -10.53 10.91 11.44
C PHE A 462 -10.09 11.86 10.32
N GLU A 463 -10.24 11.47 9.05
CA GLU A 463 -9.97 12.32 7.87
C GLU A 463 -10.79 13.63 7.93
N SER A 464 -12.08 13.53 8.24
CA SER A 464 -12.99 14.67 8.28
C SER A 464 -12.69 15.63 9.44
N ASP A 465 -12.29 15.13 10.60
CA ASP A 465 -11.93 15.93 11.78
C ASP A 465 -10.55 16.60 11.67
N ASN A 466 -9.67 16.05 10.82
CA ASN A 466 -8.29 16.49 10.68
C ASN A 466 -7.89 16.89 9.23
N PRO A 467 -8.62 17.78 8.55
CA PRO A 467 -8.42 18.09 7.12
C PRO A 467 -7.01 18.64 6.82
N ASN A 468 -6.34 19.22 7.80
CA ASN A 468 -4.98 19.76 7.65
C ASN A 468 -3.89 18.70 7.46
N TYR A 469 -4.17 17.42 7.73
CA TYR A 469 -3.23 16.32 7.51
C TYR A 469 -3.26 15.80 6.07
N PHE A 470 -4.23 16.21 5.24
CA PHE A 470 -4.44 15.69 3.89
C PHE A 470 -4.07 16.74 2.81
N LYS A 471 -2.87 17.31 2.96
CA LYS A 471 -2.30 18.28 2.01
C LYS A 471 -1.53 17.57 0.90
N PHE A 472 -1.40 18.24 -0.24
CA PHE A 472 -0.47 17.84 -1.28
C PHE A 472 0.95 18.27 -0.93
N SER A 473 1.94 17.51 -1.41
CA SER A 473 3.30 18.01 -1.46
C SER A 473 3.35 19.22 -2.40
N THR A 474 3.69 20.40 -1.86
CA THR A 474 3.90 21.63 -2.63
C THR A 474 5.35 21.81 -3.07
N ASN A 475 6.26 20.87 -2.71
CA ASN A 475 7.70 21.01 -2.94
C ASN A 475 8.16 20.60 -4.36
N LEU A 476 7.22 20.41 -5.27
CA LEU A 476 7.53 19.99 -6.64
C LEU A 476 7.49 21.14 -7.66
N ASP A 477 6.78 22.21 -7.35
CA ASP A 477 6.62 23.40 -8.18
C ASP A 477 7.82 24.35 -8.10
#